data_21cc807d5e57d0a291605d4bbe08dd35
#
_entry.id   21cc807d5e57d0a291605d4bbe08dd35
#
_cell.length_a   1.000
_cell.length_b   1.000
_cell.length_c   1.000
_cell.angle_alpha   90.00
_cell.angle_beta   90.00
_cell.angle_gamma   90.00
#
_symmetry.space_group_name_H-M   'P 1'
#
loop_
_entity.id
_entity.type
_entity.pdbx_description
1 polymer ?
#
loop_
_entity_poly.entity_id
_entity_poly.type
_entity_poly.pdbx_seq_one_letter_code
_entity_poly.pdbx_strand_id
1 'polypeptide(L)'
;MKNRYAAVLWVASLLPCVAISAAGQQASSATEPAPNWTIDQAVTCSVHDAWELGGKNEAGFFAIVKALAELSAQKRGLVLPDKEAVGREFGEYIKTQARTDHDQLLYAIVDRAVRKYGTKPAAGGD
;
A
#
# COMPACT_ATOMS: atom_id res chain seq x y z
N MET A 1 24.18 63.99 -15.63
CA MET A 1 23.93 63.50 -15.46
C MET A 1 23.61 62.48 -15.28
N LYS A 2 23.62 62.02 -15.05
CA LYS A 2 23.40 61.26 -14.90
C LYS A 2 23.19 60.20 -14.69
N ASN A 3 23.09 59.56 -14.51
CA ASN A 3 22.91 58.66 -14.32
C ASN A 3 22.72 57.65 -14.14
N ARG A 4 22.78 57.20 -14.01
CA ARG A 4 22.62 56.39 -13.88
C ARG A 4 22.48 55.35 -13.68
N TYR A 5 22.45 54.74 -13.53
CA TYR A 5 22.34 53.90 -13.36
C TYR A 5 22.02 52.89 -13.09
N ALA A 6 21.99 52.56 -12.93
CA ALA A 6 21.72 51.78 -12.54
C ALA A 6 21.24 50.72 -12.44
N ALA A 7 21.18 50.37 -12.45
CA ALA A 7 20.71 49.54 -12.33
C ALA A 7 20.61 48.38 -12.18
N VAL A 8 20.65 48.13 -12.22
CA VAL A 8 20.58 47.16 -12.15
C VAL A 8 20.40 46.14 -11.77
N LEU A 9 20.39 45.85 -11.58
CA LEU A 9 20.30 45.00 -11.16
C LEU A 9 19.89 44.01 -11.00
N TRP A 10 19.85 43.63 -11.02
CA TRP A 10 19.52 42.85 -10.80
C TRP A 10 19.15 41.81 -10.73
N VAL A 11 19.00 41.72 -10.54
CA VAL A 11 18.62 40.87 -10.51
C VAL A 11 18.52 39.71 -10.41
N ALA A 12 18.80 39.44 -10.45
CA ALA A 12 18.98 38.45 -10.38
C ALA A 12 18.49 37.57 -9.87
N SER A 13 18.45 37.49 -9.45
CA SER A 13 18.10 36.74 -8.80
C SER A 13 17.50 35.76 -8.85
N LEU A 14 17.13 35.63 -9.03
CA LEU A 14 16.49 34.83 -8.99
C LEU A 14 16.48 33.65 -9.01
N LEU A 15 16.67 33.37 -9.22
CA LEU A 15 16.62 32.25 -9.42
C LEU A 15 16.57 31.26 -8.80
N PRO A 16 16.79 31.18 -8.11
CA PRO A 16 16.96 30.14 -7.47
C PRO A 16 15.97 29.31 -7.29
N CYS A 17 15.32 29.60 -7.16
CA CYS A 17 14.40 28.97 -6.75
C CYS A 17 14.05 27.79 -6.99
N VAL A 18 13.99 27.65 -7.58
CA VAL A 18 13.52 26.67 -7.94
C VAL A 18 13.88 25.48 -7.78
N ALA A 19 14.78 25.28 -7.88
CA ALA A 19 15.24 24.03 -7.74
C ALA A 19 14.75 23.36 -6.65
N ILE A 20 14.51 24.06 -5.72
CA ILE A 20 14.16 23.48 -4.66
C ILE A 20 13.08 22.64 -4.71
N SER A 21 12.22 22.97 -5.35
CA SER A 21 11.08 22.21 -5.29
C SER A 21 11.27 20.86 -5.63
N ALA A 22 12.01 20.63 -6.50
CA ALA A 22 12.14 19.28 -6.93
C ALA A 22 12.60 18.41 -5.83
N ALA A 23 13.41 18.93 -5.05
CA ALA A 23 13.92 18.09 -4.01
C ALA A 23 12.83 17.66 -3.07
N GLY A 24 11.98 18.53 -2.80
CA GLY A 24 10.95 18.17 -1.89
C GLY A 24 10.12 17.03 -2.37
N GLN A 25 9.92 16.97 -3.63
CA GLN A 25 9.10 15.91 -4.13
C GLN A 25 9.76 14.57 -4.02
N GLN A 26 11.00 14.54 -4.21
CA GLN A 26 11.65 13.29 -4.11
C GLN A 26 11.60 12.74 -2.73
N ALA A 27 11.72 13.58 -1.80
CA ALA A 27 11.70 13.11 -0.45
C ALA A 27 10.39 12.47 -0.14
N SER A 28 9.35 12.99 -0.67
CA SER A 28 8.09 12.42 -0.30
C SER A 28 7.82 11.09 -0.95
N SER A 29 8.43 10.83 -2.03
CA SER A 29 8.10 9.57 -2.66
C SER A 29 8.78 8.44 -1.99
N ALA A 30 9.66 8.76 -1.07
CA ALA A 30 10.36 7.71 -0.71
C ALA A 30 9.90 7.12 0.38
N THR A 31 9.51 6.51 0.75
CA THR A 31 9.90 5.87 1.89
C THR A 31 8.85 5.51 2.79
N GLU A 32 8.06 4.65 2.39
CA GLU A 32 7.51 3.78 3.40
C GLU A 32 8.63 2.86 3.83
N PRO A 33 8.87 2.76 5.08
CA PRO A 33 9.88 1.84 5.54
C PRO A 33 9.47 0.43 5.13
N ALA A 34 10.43 -0.33 4.74
CA ALA A 34 10.20 -1.72 4.39
C ALA A 34 9.55 -2.43 5.57
N PRO A 35 8.62 -3.31 5.33
CA PRO A 35 8.00 -4.04 6.41
C PRO A 35 9.03 -4.91 7.12
N ASN A 36 8.83 -5.09 8.40
CA ASN A 36 9.73 -5.91 9.20
C ASN A 36 9.38 -7.40 9.12
N TRP A 37 8.67 -7.78 8.11
CA TRP A 37 8.26 -9.18 7.93
C TRP A 37 8.44 -9.59 6.47
N THR A 38 8.55 -10.91 6.26
CA THR A 38 8.67 -11.47 4.92
C THR A 38 7.37 -12.15 4.53
N ILE A 39 7.20 -12.39 3.24
CA ILE A 39 6.01 -13.07 2.75
C ILE A 39 5.95 -14.51 3.29
N ASP A 40 7.08 -15.14 3.49
CA ASP A 40 7.12 -16.50 4.03
C ASP A 40 6.60 -16.54 5.47
N GLN A 41 6.95 -15.54 6.27
CA GLN A 41 6.40 -15.40 7.61
C GLN A 41 4.89 -15.15 7.55
N ALA A 42 4.46 -14.28 6.66
CA ALA A 42 3.05 -13.93 6.53
C ALA A 42 2.20 -15.12 6.11
N VAL A 43 2.71 -15.99 5.24
CA VAL A 43 1.96 -17.13 4.73
C VAL A 43 1.72 -18.18 5.82
N THR A 44 2.60 -18.26 6.78
CA THR A 44 2.54 -19.29 7.82
C THR A 44 2.01 -18.80 9.16
N CYS A 45 1.70 -17.53 9.30
CA CYS A 45 1.27 -16.99 10.58
C CYS A 45 -0.24 -17.16 10.83
N SER A 46 -0.58 -17.29 12.11
CA SER A 46 -1.98 -17.25 12.54
C SER A 46 -2.47 -15.79 12.51
N VAL A 47 -3.76 -15.60 12.73
CA VAL A 47 -4.32 -14.25 12.88
C VAL A 47 -3.61 -13.51 14.03
N HIS A 48 -3.41 -14.20 15.15
CA HIS A 48 -2.73 -13.60 16.30
C HIS A 48 -1.29 -13.21 15.95
N ASP A 49 -0.55 -14.13 15.35
CA ASP A 49 0.83 -13.86 14.97
C ASP A 49 0.93 -12.72 13.95
N ALA A 50 -0.02 -12.63 13.04
CA ALA A 50 -0.04 -11.54 12.06
C ALA A 50 -0.27 -10.19 12.74
N TRP A 51 -1.09 -10.16 13.79
CA TRP A 51 -1.28 -8.94 14.55
C TRP A 51 0.02 -8.49 15.22
N GLU A 52 0.73 -9.44 15.84
CA GLU A 52 2.04 -9.16 16.44
C GLU A 52 3.05 -8.72 15.38
N LEU A 53 3.11 -9.45 14.29
CA LEU A 53 4.03 -9.21 13.20
C LEU A 53 3.79 -7.85 12.52
N GLY A 54 2.54 -7.41 12.46
CA GLY A 54 2.16 -6.12 11.92
C GLY A 54 2.38 -4.95 12.86
N GLY A 55 2.89 -5.20 14.05
CA GLY A 55 3.16 -4.14 15.02
C GLY A 55 1.99 -3.82 15.93
N LYS A 56 1.07 -4.74 16.08
CA LYS A 56 -0.08 -4.61 16.98
C LYS A 56 -0.99 -3.44 16.63
N ASN A 57 -1.15 -3.19 15.36
CA ASN A 57 -2.05 -2.14 14.90
C ASN A 57 -2.74 -2.57 13.61
N GLU A 58 -3.85 -1.94 13.36
CA GLU A 58 -4.70 -2.30 12.23
C GLU A 58 -4.00 -2.08 10.90
N ALA A 59 -3.25 -0.99 10.75
CA ALA A 59 -2.57 -0.69 9.52
C ALA A 59 -1.53 -1.75 9.16
N GLY A 60 -0.73 -2.17 10.14
CA GLY A 60 0.25 -3.23 9.94
C GLY A 60 -0.38 -4.58 9.65
N PHE A 61 -1.47 -4.90 10.33
CA PHE A 61 -2.22 -6.12 10.09
C PHE A 61 -2.75 -6.15 8.65
N PHE A 62 -3.38 -5.07 8.20
CA PHE A 62 -3.92 -5.01 6.84
C PHE A 62 -2.85 -4.91 5.76
N ALA A 63 -1.64 -4.45 6.08
CA ALA A 63 -0.52 -4.54 5.15
C ALA A 63 -0.18 -6.01 4.86
N ILE A 64 -0.21 -6.85 5.87
CA ILE A 64 -0.01 -8.29 5.71
C ILE A 64 -1.17 -8.90 4.91
N VAL A 65 -2.40 -8.56 5.26
CA VAL A 65 -3.59 -9.03 4.54
C VAL A 65 -3.48 -8.68 3.06
N LYS A 66 -3.07 -7.47 2.74
CA LYS A 66 -2.93 -7.02 1.35
C LYS A 66 -1.90 -7.87 0.60
N ALA A 67 -0.74 -8.09 1.19
CA ALA A 67 0.30 -8.91 0.56
C ALA A 67 -0.19 -10.33 0.32
N LEU A 68 -0.89 -10.91 1.29
CA LEU A 68 -1.45 -12.25 1.14
C LEU A 68 -2.57 -12.30 0.10
N ALA A 69 -3.37 -11.25 0.01
CA ALA A 69 -4.43 -11.16 -0.99
C ALA A 69 -3.85 -11.09 -2.41
N GLU A 70 -2.81 -10.32 -2.59
CA GLU A 70 -2.11 -10.23 -3.86
C GLU A 70 -1.52 -11.57 -4.26
N LEU A 71 -0.87 -12.24 -3.31
CA LEU A 71 -0.30 -13.56 -3.55
C LEU A 71 -1.38 -14.59 -3.93
N SER A 72 -2.47 -14.62 -3.19
CA SER A 72 -3.57 -15.54 -3.47
C SER A 72 -4.21 -15.27 -4.83
N ALA A 73 -4.48 -14.01 -5.11
CA ALA A 73 -5.05 -13.60 -6.39
C ALA A 73 -4.15 -14.01 -7.55
N GLN A 74 -2.87 -13.75 -7.43
CA GLN A 74 -1.90 -14.12 -8.45
C GLN A 74 -1.88 -15.64 -8.68
N LYS A 75 -1.83 -16.41 -7.61
CA LYS A 75 -1.80 -17.88 -7.71
C LYS A 75 -3.07 -18.44 -8.34
N ARG A 76 -4.18 -17.75 -8.19
CA ARG A 76 -5.47 -18.20 -8.70
C ARG A 76 -5.85 -17.59 -10.04
N GLY A 77 -5.04 -16.68 -10.55
CA GLY A 77 -5.39 -15.95 -11.77
C GLY A 77 -6.63 -15.10 -11.59
N LEU A 78 -6.81 -14.54 -10.41
CA LEU A 78 -7.91 -13.66 -10.10
C LEU A 78 -7.44 -12.23 -9.96
N VAL A 79 -8.35 -11.30 -10.13
CA VAL A 79 -8.10 -9.87 -9.91
C VAL A 79 -9.08 -9.41 -8.83
N LEU A 80 -8.58 -8.65 -7.90
CA LEU A 80 -9.44 -8.01 -6.92
C LEU A 80 -10.00 -6.73 -7.52
N PRO A 81 -11.31 -6.56 -7.54
CA PRO A 81 -11.90 -5.36 -8.13
C PRO A 81 -11.44 -4.10 -7.40
N ASP A 82 -11.08 -3.11 -8.15
CA ASP A 82 -10.68 -1.83 -7.60
C ASP A 82 -11.91 -0.97 -7.36
N LYS A 83 -12.75 -1.40 -6.46
CA LYS A 83 -13.97 -0.69 -6.06
C LYS A 83 -13.98 -0.56 -4.55
N GLU A 84 -14.20 0.62 -4.09
CA GLU A 84 -14.22 0.90 -2.65
C GLU A 84 -15.20 0.00 -1.89
N ALA A 85 -16.36 -0.22 -2.45
CA ALA A 85 -17.35 -1.07 -1.81
C ALA A 85 -16.85 -2.50 -1.64
N VAL A 86 -16.21 -3.05 -2.64
CA VAL A 86 -15.67 -4.40 -2.58
C VAL A 86 -14.51 -4.46 -1.57
N GLY A 87 -13.67 -3.46 -1.57
CA GLY A 87 -12.56 -3.37 -0.61
C GLY A 87 -13.07 -3.34 0.82
N ARG A 88 -14.14 -2.61 1.07
CA ARG A 88 -14.75 -2.53 2.39
C ARG A 88 -15.33 -3.88 2.81
N GLU A 89 -16.07 -4.53 1.92
CA GLU A 89 -16.65 -5.84 2.21
C GLU A 89 -15.57 -6.89 2.45
N PHE A 90 -14.51 -6.85 1.68
CA PHE A 90 -13.35 -7.71 1.85
C PHE A 90 -12.74 -7.52 3.24
N GLY A 91 -12.50 -6.25 3.63
CA GLY A 91 -11.94 -5.94 4.94
C GLY A 91 -12.83 -6.40 6.07
N GLU A 92 -14.15 -6.18 5.98
CA GLU A 92 -15.09 -6.61 7.00
C GLU A 92 -15.16 -8.14 7.10
N TYR A 93 -15.09 -8.82 5.98
CA TYR A 93 -15.01 -10.28 5.98
C TYR A 93 -13.79 -10.76 6.74
N ILE A 94 -12.62 -10.18 6.44
CA ILE A 94 -11.38 -10.54 7.12
C ILE A 94 -11.52 -10.30 8.63
N LYS A 95 -12.01 -9.13 9.02
CA LYS A 95 -12.18 -8.79 10.45
C LYS A 95 -13.11 -9.78 11.15
N THR A 96 -14.21 -10.12 10.52
CA THR A 96 -15.19 -11.03 11.10
C THR A 96 -14.58 -12.41 11.31
N GLN A 97 -13.91 -12.93 10.30
CA GLN A 97 -13.29 -14.25 10.41
C GLN A 97 -12.14 -14.26 11.42
N ALA A 98 -11.36 -13.20 11.44
CA ALA A 98 -10.24 -13.09 12.37
C ALA A 98 -10.72 -13.07 13.82
N ARG A 99 -11.86 -12.45 14.09
CA ARG A 99 -12.40 -12.40 15.45
C ARG A 99 -12.96 -13.73 15.91
N THR A 100 -13.35 -14.58 14.98
CA THR A 100 -13.95 -15.87 15.30
C THR A 100 -12.90 -16.84 15.84
N ASP A 101 -11.72 -16.80 15.29
CA ASP A 101 -10.66 -17.72 15.67
C ASP A 101 -9.29 -17.08 15.39
N HIS A 102 -8.60 -16.72 16.44
CA HIS A 102 -7.32 -16.06 16.35
C HIS A 102 -6.17 -17.03 16.03
N ASP A 103 -6.39 -18.30 16.23
CA ASP A 103 -5.37 -19.30 15.94
C ASP A 103 -5.45 -19.80 14.49
N GLN A 104 -6.46 -19.37 13.78
CA GLN A 104 -6.62 -19.73 12.39
C GLN A 104 -5.53 -19.09 11.53
N LEU A 105 -5.10 -19.83 10.52
CA LEU A 105 -4.09 -19.34 9.59
C LEU A 105 -4.65 -18.14 8.81
N LEU A 106 -3.99 -17.01 8.91
CA LEU A 106 -4.46 -15.80 8.24
C LEU A 106 -4.57 -15.99 6.73
N TYR A 107 -3.58 -16.65 6.13
CA TYR A 107 -3.61 -16.90 4.68
C TYR A 107 -4.86 -17.66 4.24
N ALA A 108 -5.34 -18.58 5.06
CA ALA A 108 -6.55 -19.34 4.74
C ALA A 108 -7.79 -18.45 4.70
N ILE A 109 -7.86 -17.49 5.61
CA ILE A 109 -8.96 -16.52 5.63
C ILE A 109 -8.89 -15.62 4.39
N VAL A 110 -7.70 -15.10 4.12
CA VAL A 110 -7.48 -14.20 2.99
C VAL A 110 -7.77 -14.91 1.66
N ASP A 111 -7.31 -16.15 1.54
CA ASP A 111 -7.56 -16.94 0.33
C ASP A 111 -9.07 -17.17 0.09
N ARG A 112 -9.82 -17.42 1.15
CA ARG A 112 -11.28 -17.52 1.03
C ARG A 112 -11.91 -16.21 0.59
N ALA A 113 -11.42 -15.10 1.12
CA ALA A 113 -11.90 -13.78 0.73
C ALA A 113 -11.58 -13.49 -0.74
N VAL A 114 -10.38 -13.81 -1.18
CA VAL A 114 -9.98 -13.64 -2.57
C VAL A 114 -10.89 -14.44 -3.51
N ARG A 115 -11.21 -15.67 -3.13
CA ARG A 115 -12.13 -16.48 -3.94
C ARG A 115 -13.55 -15.93 -3.96
N LYS A 116 -13.95 -15.27 -2.90
CA LYS A 116 -15.30 -14.73 -2.79
C LYS A 116 -15.45 -13.41 -3.58
N TYR A 117 -14.47 -12.55 -3.49
CA TYR A 117 -14.55 -11.21 -4.04
C TYR A 117 -13.73 -11.01 -5.32
N GLY A 118 -12.79 -11.89 -5.60
CA GLY A 118 -11.99 -11.80 -6.81
C GLY A 118 -12.76 -12.22 -8.05
N THR A 119 -12.38 -11.66 -9.15
CA THR A 119 -13.00 -11.96 -10.44
C THR A 119 -11.92 -12.41 -11.43
N LYS A 120 -12.33 -13.13 -12.44
CA LYS A 120 -11.41 -13.45 -13.53
C LYS A 120 -11.13 -12.18 -14.32
N PRO A 121 -9.89 -11.97 -14.75
CA PRO A 121 -9.61 -10.84 -15.61
C PRO A 121 -10.44 -10.99 -16.87
N ALA A 122 -10.81 -9.85 -17.42
CA ALA A 122 -11.57 -9.84 -18.64
C ALA A 122 -10.75 -10.55 -19.70
N ALA A 123 -11.40 -11.48 -20.33
CA ALA A 123 -10.72 -12.19 -21.35
C ALA A 123 -10.68 -11.28 -22.50
N GLY A 124 -9.78 -10.88 -22.89
CA GLY A 124 -9.94 -10.12 -23.92
C GLY A 124 -8.82 -9.61 -24.34
N GLY A 125 -8.68 -9.23 -24.69
CA GLY A 125 -7.66 -8.74 -24.93
C GLY A 125 -6.87 -9.19 -25.96
N ASP A 126 -7.04 -9.85 -26.60
CA ASP A 126 -6.13 -10.25 -27.58
C ASP A 126 -6.07 -9.41 -28.75
#